data_b66d12ede0c0427c9749e42980b4e479
#
_entry.id   b66d12ede0c0427c9749e42980b4e479
#
_cell.length_a   1.000
_cell.length_b   1.000
_cell.length_c   1.000
_cell.angle_alpha   90.00
_cell.angle_beta   90.00
_cell.angle_gamma   90.00
#
_symmetry.space_group_name_H-M   'P 1'
#
loop_
_entity.id
_entity.type
_entity.pdbx_description
1 polymer ?
#
loop_
_entity_poly.entity_id
_entity_poly.type
_entity_poly.pdbx_seq_one_letter_code
_entity_poly.pdbx_strand_id
1 'polypeptide(L)'
;MNEDWSQKNKQIQKLLSKEATFDEAVGKLLEFRNELFQQITWIVEGYPEKAFYQMLFAGVKGYHSKTLAYSIWHIFRIEDIVAHEMIAEDEQILFREKFLKKTVSPIITTGNELEGEDIAEFSEKLKVQELYLYAKAVKDSTDQLLLQLRYKDLKRKYKEDTKQKLIESKCVSEDENAFWLIDYWCSKDVKGLIQMPFLRHWIMHIEAMQRIKNRLCKIARKGVDPVAVCGLSCNHCFLGEWCGGCRTEYNVCSFATCSEGRICPNVKCCEEKKIDSCYECSELETCEIGFFVSSNDGANAAKAQSLYIRKYGKKEFLKAQTILHEKFDFQKVQEILGQDYKKALRILEENGKGLA
;
A
#
# COMPACT_ATOMS: atom_id res chain seq x y z
N MET A 1 -13.26 6.83 -3.60
CA MET A 1 -12.04 7.67 -3.76
C MET A 1 -11.73 8.28 -2.43
N ASN A 2 -10.47 8.24 -2.01
CA ASN A 2 -10.01 8.91 -0.80
C ASN A 2 -10.32 10.41 -0.92
N GLU A 3 -10.98 10.98 0.09
CA GLU A 3 -11.48 12.36 0.02
C GLU A 3 -10.32 13.37 -0.03
N ASP A 4 -9.29 13.18 0.76
CA ASP A 4 -8.08 14.01 0.76
C ASP A 4 -7.37 13.99 -0.60
N TRP A 5 -7.15 12.81 -1.18
CA TRP A 5 -6.58 12.68 -2.52
C TRP A 5 -7.44 13.32 -3.60
N SER A 6 -8.77 13.22 -3.48
CA SER A 6 -9.69 13.89 -4.39
C SER A 6 -9.57 15.42 -4.31
N GLN A 7 -9.43 15.98 -3.11
CA GLN A 7 -9.26 17.41 -2.88
C GLN A 7 -7.90 17.90 -3.42
N LYS A 8 -6.81 17.20 -3.13
CA LYS A 8 -5.48 17.50 -3.66
C LYS A 8 -5.47 17.49 -5.19
N ASN A 9 -6.06 16.47 -5.81
CA ASN A 9 -6.18 16.37 -7.26
C ASN A 9 -6.94 17.58 -7.86
N LYS A 10 -8.08 17.96 -7.29
CA LYS A 10 -8.85 19.13 -7.74
C LYS A 10 -8.07 20.44 -7.58
N GLN A 11 -7.34 20.59 -6.49
CA GLN A 11 -6.48 21.76 -6.27
C GLN A 11 -5.39 21.88 -7.32
N ILE A 12 -4.66 20.79 -7.59
CA ILE A 12 -3.60 20.75 -8.62
C ILE A 12 -4.19 21.09 -10.00
N GLN A 13 -5.34 20.53 -10.37
CA GLN A 13 -5.99 20.82 -11.65
C GLN A 13 -6.34 22.32 -11.78
N LYS A 14 -6.82 22.95 -10.71
CA LYS A 14 -7.14 24.38 -10.68
C LYS A 14 -5.87 25.24 -10.85
N LEU A 15 -4.79 24.90 -10.18
CA LEU A 15 -3.51 25.61 -10.25
C LEU A 15 -2.85 25.46 -11.63
N LEU A 16 -2.86 24.27 -12.23
CA LEU A 16 -2.37 24.02 -13.60
C LEU A 16 -3.10 24.79 -14.69
N SER A 17 -4.25 25.41 -14.39
CA SER A 17 -5.04 26.15 -15.38
C SER A 17 -4.62 27.61 -15.55
N LYS A 18 -3.68 28.13 -14.76
CA LYS A 18 -3.24 29.51 -14.77
C LYS A 18 -1.72 29.60 -14.79
N GLU A 19 -1.17 30.48 -15.62
CA GLU A 19 0.27 30.70 -15.73
C GLU A 19 0.88 31.16 -14.39
N ALA A 20 0.24 32.11 -13.73
CA ALA A 20 0.71 32.67 -12.46
C ALA A 20 0.82 31.65 -11.30
N THR A 21 0.20 30.47 -11.41
CA THR A 21 0.20 29.43 -10.39
C THR A 21 0.82 28.12 -10.88
N PHE A 22 1.48 28.14 -12.04
CA PHE A 22 2.02 26.94 -12.68
C PHE A 22 3.12 26.29 -11.85
N ASP A 23 4.09 27.06 -11.38
CA ASP A 23 5.21 26.54 -10.58
C ASP A 23 4.72 25.97 -9.24
N GLU A 24 3.75 26.63 -8.59
CA GLU A 24 3.08 26.09 -7.41
C GLU A 24 2.36 24.77 -7.72
N ALA A 25 1.70 24.69 -8.87
CA ALA A 25 1.01 23.47 -9.28
C ALA A 25 1.98 22.31 -9.49
N VAL A 26 3.14 22.54 -10.12
CA VAL A 26 4.18 21.52 -10.33
C VAL A 26 4.71 21.06 -8.95
N GLY A 27 5.06 21.98 -8.05
CA GLY A 27 5.51 21.64 -6.70
C GLY A 27 4.51 20.74 -5.96
N LYS A 28 3.24 21.13 -5.90
CA LYS A 28 2.16 20.32 -5.27
C LYS A 28 1.92 18.98 -5.98
N LEU A 29 2.06 18.93 -7.29
CA LEU A 29 1.96 17.68 -8.05
C LEU A 29 3.08 16.71 -7.65
N LEU A 30 4.32 17.17 -7.58
CA LEU A 30 5.46 16.34 -7.19
C LEU A 30 5.36 15.85 -5.74
N GLU A 31 4.94 16.71 -4.80
CA GLU A 31 4.66 16.32 -3.42
C GLU A 31 3.59 15.22 -3.35
N PHE A 32 2.49 15.39 -4.09
CA PHE A 32 1.41 14.42 -4.10
C PHE A 32 1.80 13.10 -4.80
N ARG A 33 2.58 13.15 -5.87
CA ARG A 33 3.14 11.96 -6.53
C ARG A 33 4.07 11.19 -5.58
N ASN A 34 4.88 11.89 -4.77
CA ASN A 34 5.70 11.26 -3.72
C ASN A 34 4.84 10.54 -2.66
N GLU A 35 3.76 11.18 -2.20
CA GLU A 35 2.81 10.57 -1.26
C GLU A 35 2.17 9.30 -1.84
N LEU A 36 1.71 9.37 -3.09
CA LEU A 36 1.10 8.23 -3.79
C LEU A 36 2.12 7.09 -4.01
N PHE A 37 3.34 7.43 -4.43
CA PHE A 37 4.40 6.43 -4.63
C PHE A 37 4.79 5.75 -3.32
N GLN A 38 4.77 6.47 -2.21
CA GLN A 38 5.04 5.91 -0.89
C GLN A 38 4.05 4.79 -0.53
N GLN A 39 2.79 4.85 -1.00
CA GLN A 39 1.83 3.75 -0.82
C GLN A 39 2.30 2.47 -1.53
N ILE A 40 2.86 2.61 -2.73
CA ILE A 40 3.43 1.49 -3.49
C ILE A 40 4.66 0.94 -2.76
N THR A 41 5.55 1.81 -2.30
CA THR A 41 6.73 1.44 -1.52
C THR A 41 6.34 0.60 -0.29
N TRP A 42 5.36 1.06 0.47
CA TRP A 42 4.88 0.31 1.65
C TRP A 42 4.30 -1.07 1.31
N ILE A 43 3.66 -1.21 0.16
CA ILE A 43 3.16 -2.51 -0.30
C ILE A 43 4.34 -3.42 -0.69
N VAL A 44 5.29 -2.91 -1.48
CA VAL A 44 6.43 -3.70 -1.97
C VAL A 44 7.34 -4.15 -0.84
N GLU A 45 7.62 -3.28 0.12
CA GLU A 45 8.46 -3.61 1.28
C GLU A 45 7.73 -4.47 2.33
N GLY A 46 6.40 -4.36 2.41
CA GLY A 46 5.61 -4.99 3.46
C GLY A 46 5.05 -6.37 3.13
N TYR A 47 5.11 -6.82 1.87
CA TYR A 47 4.47 -8.07 1.46
C TYR A 47 5.44 -8.98 0.70
N PRO A 48 5.37 -10.31 0.92
CA PRO A 48 6.17 -11.26 0.17
C PRO A 48 5.71 -11.34 -1.29
N GLU A 49 6.61 -11.77 -2.15
CA GLU A 49 6.43 -11.81 -3.61
C GLU A 49 5.13 -12.54 -4.03
N LYS A 50 4.78 -13.65 -3.35
CA LYS A 50 3.56 -14.40 -3.62
C LYS A 50 2.26 -13.59 -3.48
N ALA A 51 2.26 -12.48 -2.73
CA ALA A 51 1.11 -11.61 -2.59
C ALA A 51 0.83 -10.79 -3.86
N PHE A 52 1.84 -10.62 -4.71
CA PHE A 52 1.78 -9.71 -5.85
C PHE A 52 1.06 -10.28 -7.07
N TYR A 53 0.92 -11.59 -7.18
CA TYR A 53 0.24 -12.25 -8.29
C TYR A 53 -1.12 -12.87 -7.93
N GLN A 54 -1.61 -12.67 -6.69
CA GLN A 54 -2.91 -13.20 -6.28
C GLN A 54 -4.08 -12.39 -6.83
N MET A 55 -5.02 -13.08 -7.49
CA MET A 55 -6.27 -12.53 -8.01
C MET A 55 -7.40 -12.66 -6.99
N LEU A 56 -7.49 -11.71 -6.05
CA LEU A 56 -8.44 -11.80 -4.92
C LEU A 56 -9.86 -11.36 -5.25
N PHE A 57 -10.06 -10.69 -6.36
CA PHE A 57 -11.33 -10.18 -6.82
C PHE A 57 -11.64 -10.67 -8.25
N ALA A 58 -11.31 -11.94 -8.56
CA ALA A 58 -11.63 -12.55 -9.83
C ALA A 58 -13.14 -12.45 -10.12
N GLY A 59 -13.49 -12.09 -11.37
CA GLY A 59 -14.88 -11.94 -11.80
C GLY A 59 -15.58 -10.64 -11.35
N VAL A 60 -14.94 -9.78 -10.56
CA VAL A 60 -15.47 -8.46 -10.20
C VAL A 60 -15.05 -7.45 -11.26
N LYS A 61 -15.98 -6.65 -11.77
CA LYS A 61 -15.63 -5.57 -12.70
C LYS A 61 -14.96 -4.41 -11.98
N GLY A 62 -13.90 -3.85 -12.57
CA GLY A 62 -13.23 -2.65 -12.09
C GLY A 62 -11.73 -2.81 -11.82
N TYR A 63 -11.09 -1.75 -11.33
CA TYR A 63 -9.64 -1.66 -11.14
C TYR A 63 -9.08 -2.65 -10.12
N HIS A 64 -9.89 -3.14 -9.18
CA HIS A 64 -9.46 -4.09 -8.15
C HIS A 64 -9.52 -5.55 -8.59
N SER A 65 -10.10 -5.88 -9.76
CA SER A 65 -10.01 -7.21 -10.38
C SER A 65 -8.66 -7.40 -11.09
N LYS A 66 -7.60 -7.04 -10.44
CA LYS A 66 -6.21 -7.10 -10.90
C LYS A 66 -5.33 -7.61 -9.77
N THR A 67 -4.07 -7.88 -10.08
CA THR A 67 -3.05 -8.18 -9.07
C THR A 67 -2.30 -6.91 -8.66
N LEU A 68 -1.51 -6.99 -7.58
CA LEU A 68 -0.63 -5.88 -7.18
C LEU A 68 0.47 -5.63 -8.23
N ALA A 69 1.11 -6.70 -8.73
CA ALA A 69 2.18 -6.57 -9.73
C ALA A 69 1.67 -6.00 -11.06
N TYR A 70 0.53 -6.50 -11.55
CA TYR A 70 -0.10 -5.92 -12.74
C TYR A 70 -0.39 -4.43 -12.56
N SER A 71 -0.94 -4.04 -11.42
CA SER A 71 -1.29 -2.63 -11.17
C SER A 71 -0.07 -1.71 -11.20
N ILE A 72 1.07 -2.15 -10.64
CA ILE A 72 2.34 -1.40 -10.70
C ILE A 72 2.83 -1.33 -12.15
N TRP A 73 2.88 -2.47 -12.87
CA TRP A 73 3.26 -2.48 -14.28
C TRP A 73 2.41 -1.51 -15.09
N HIS A 74 1.10 -1.64 -15.01
CA HIS A 74 0.14 -0.88 -15.79
C HIS A 74 0.25 0.64 -15.57
N ILE A 75 0.36 1.08 -14.30
CA ILE A 75 0.54 2.49 -13.97
C ILE A 75 1.80 3.05 -14.67
N PHE A 76 2.93 2.41 -14.43
CA PHE A 76 4.22 2.96 -14.85
C PHE A 76 4.52 2.68 -16.33
N ARG A 77 3.95 1.64 -16.90
CA ARG A 77 4.05 1.40 -18.33
C ARG A 77 3.32 2.47 -19.14
N ILE A 78 2.10 2.84 -18.73
CA ILE A 78 1.37 3.97 -19.33
C ILE A 78 2.14 5.27 -19.15
N GLU A 79 2.65 5.53 -17.96
CA GLU A 79 3.40 6.77 -17.69
C GLU A 79 4.68 6.85 -18.54
N ASP A 80 5.45 5.78 -18.62
CA ASP A 80 6.68 5.70 -19.39
C ASP A 80 6.45 6.01 -20.86
N ILE A 81 5.43 5.39 -21.47
CA ILE A 81 5.06 5.65 -22.87
C ILE A 81 4.67 7.11 -23.06
N VAL A 82 3.77 7.63 -22.22
CA VAL A 82 3.27 9.00 -22.40
C VAL A 82 4.34 10.04 -22.10
N ALA A 83 5.16 9.83 -21.06
CA ALA A 83 6.23 10.75 -20.70
C ALA A 83 7.31 10.82 -21.79
N HIS A 84 7.74 9.67 -22.27
CA HIS A 84 8.92 9.58 -23.14
C HIS A 84 8.58 9.62 -24.63
N GLU A 85 7.63 8.82 -25.12
CA GLU A 85 7.30 8.86 -26.56
C GLU A 85 6.49 10.10 -26.95
N MET A 86 5.65 10.64 -26.04
CA MET A 86 4.76 11.75 -26.42
C MET A 86 5.28 13.11 -25.94
N ILE A 87 5.71 13.24 -24.68
CA ILE A 87 6.04 14.57 -24.12
C ILE A 87 7.51 14.91 -24.30
N ALA A 88 8.43 14.03 -23.91
CA ALA A 88 9.87 14.24 -24.04
C ALA A 88 10.39 13.95 -25.45
N GLU A 89 9.72 13.07 -26.21
CA GLU A 89 10.11 12.58 -27.52
C GLU A 89 11.51 11.90 -27.49
N ASP A 90 11.74 11.08 -26.44
CA ASP A 90 12.97 10.32 -26.21
C ASP A 90 12.69 8.84 -25.92
N GLU A 91 13.73 8.06 -25.64
CA GLU A 91 13.63 6.63 -25.40
C GLU A 91 13.00 6.32 -24.02
N GLN A 92 12.01 5.42 -24.00
CA GLN A 92 11.34 4.95 -22.79
C GLN A 92 12.32 4.34 -21.78
N ILE A 93 12.08 4.53 -20.50
CA ILE A 93 12.88 3.98 -19.40
C ILE A 93 12.95 2.45 -19.47
N LEU A 94 11.87 1.80 -19.88
CA LEU A 94 11.81 0.34 -20.06
C LEU A 94 12.98 -0.20 -20.88
N PHE A 95 13.30 0.49 -21.97
CA PHE A 95 14.36 0.10 -22.92
C PHE A 95 15.70 0.73 -22.57
N ARG A 96 15.74 2.03 -22.33
CA ARG A 96 16.94 2.81 -22.00
C ARG A 96 17.73 2.21 -20.83
N GLU A 97 17.03 1.78 -19.77
CA GLU A 97 17.65 1.19 -18.59
C GLU A 97 17.54 -0.33 -18.51
N LYS A 98 17.11 -0.98 -19.62
CA LYS A 98 17.01 -2.44 -19.77
C LYS A 98 16.05 -3.09 -18.77
N PHE A 99 15.02 -2.39 -18.30
CA PHE A 99 14.07 -2.92 -17.36
C PHE A 99 13.21 -4.04 -17.94
N LEU A 100 12.98 -4.10 -19.25
CA LEU A 100 12.33 -5.24 -19.87
C LEU A 100 13.01 -6.57 -19.52
N LYS A 101 14.36 -6.61 -19.57
CA LYS A 101 15.12 -7.79 -19.18
C LYS A 101 15.18 -7.99 -17.66
N LYS A 102 15.31 -6.93 -16.89
CA LYS A 102 15.44 -6.98 -15.42
C LYS A 102 14.14 -7.48 -14.78
N THR A 103 12.99 -6.94 -15.20
CA THR A 103 11.66 -7.32 -14.70
C THR A 103 11.21 -8.69 -15.18
N VAL A 104 11.86 -9.23 -16.23
CA VAL A 104 11.45 -10.47 -16.94
C VAL A 104 10.04 -10.36 -17.51
N SER A 105 9.61 -9.16 -17.88
CA SER A 105 8.28 -8.96 -18.46
C SER A 105 8.15 -9.66 -19.80
N PRO A 106 7.09 -10.48 -20.02
CA PRO A 106 6.82 -11.10 -21.31
C PRO A 106 6.16 -10.16 -22.33
N ILE A 107 5.77 -8.95 -21.89
CA ILE A 107 5.14 -7.94 -22.74
C ILE A 107 5.86 -6.60 -22.64
N ILE A 108 5.70 -5.77 -23.67
CA ILE A 108 6.14 -4.38 -23.70
C ILE A 108 4.96 -3.40 -23.66
N THR A 109 3.75 -3.93 -23.68
CA THR A 109 2.50 -3.19 -23.74
C THR A 109 2.04 -2.71 -22.37
N THR A 110 0.96 -1.95 -22.33
CA THR A 110 0.33 -1.47 -21.10
C THR A 110 -0.34 -2.58 -20.29
N GLY A 111 -0.57 -3.75 -20.89
CA GLY A 111 -1.29 -4.87 -20.31
C GLY A 111 -2.82 -4.72 -20.32
N ASN A 112 -3.38 -3.72 -21.04
CA ASN A 112 -4.83 -3.56 -21.12
C ASN A 112 -5.52 -4.74 -21.81
N GLU A 113 -4.81 -5.45 -22.67
CA GLU A 113 -5.24 -6.67 -23.37
C GLU A 113 -5.38 -7.88 -22.45
N LEU A 114 -4.79 -7.84 -21.25
CA LEU A 114 -4.81 -8.99 -20.33
C LEU A 114 -6.09 -9.02 -19.51
N GLU A 115 -6.72 -10.19 -19.43
CA GLU A 115 -7.94 -10.43 -18.69
C GLU A 115 -7.87 -11.70 -17.82
N GLY A 116 -8.66 -11.73 -16.76
CA GLY A 116 -8.84 -12.93 -15.95
C GLY A 116 -7.53 -13.55 -15.45
N GLU A 117 -7.31 -14.82 -15.80
CA GLU A 117 -6.13 -15.58 -15.36
C GLU A 117 -4.83 -15.11 -16.04
N ASP A 118 -4.90 -14.54 -17.24
CA ASP A 118 -3.72 -14.01 -17.95
C ASP A 118 -3.00 -12.93 -17.12
N ILE A 119 -3.76 -12.16 -16.33
CA ILE A 119 -3.20 -11.16 -15.41
C ILE A 119 -2.38 -11.81 -14.29
N ALA A 120 -2.85 -12.91 -13.73
CA ALA A 120 -2.13 -13.65 -12.69
C ALA A 120 -0.87 -14.30 -13.25
N GLU A 121 -0.97 -14.97 -14.41
CA GLU A 121 0.16 -15.59 -15.09
C GLU A 121 1.22 -14.58 -15.52
N PHE A 122 0.80 -13.42 -16.01
CA PHE A 122 1.69 -12.30 -16.30
C PHE A 122 2.42 -11.85 -15.04
N SER A 123 1.68 -11.65 -13.96
CA SER A 123 2.19 -11.13 -12.69
C SER A 123 3.19 -12.06 -12.03
N GLU A 124 2.98 -13.38 -12.13
CA GLU A 124 3.87 -14.42 -11.58
C GLU A 124 5.25 -14.44 -12.27
N LYS A 125 5.30 -14.03 -13.54
CA LYS A 125 6.57 -13.94 -14.29
C LYS A 125 7.43 -12.74 -13.90
N LEU A 126 6.82 -11.70 -13.29
CA LEU A 126 7.51 -10.47 -12.96
C LEU A 126 8.37 -10.60 -11.69
N LYS A 127 9.59 -10.08 -11.76
CA LYS A 127 10.42 -9.87 -10.57
C LYS A 127 9.98 -8.59 -9.85
N VAL A 128 9.31 -8.73 -8.71
CA VAL A 128 8.66 -7.62 -7.99
C VAL A 128 9.62 -6.50 -7.62
N GLN A 129 10.84 -6.82 -7.15
CA GLN A 129 11.82 -5.79 -6.81
C GLN A 129 12.30 -5.00 -8.04
N GLU A 130 12.54 -5.68 -9.16
CA GLU A 130 12.92 -5.02 -10.41
C GLU A 130 11.76 -4.20 -11.00
N LEU A 131 10.52 -4.68 -10.83
CA LEU A 131 9.32 -3.93 -11.19
C LEU A 131 9.19 -2.64 -10.37
N TYR A 132 9.48 -2.70 -9.07
CA TYR A 132 9.51 -1.52 -8.21
C TYR A 132 10.61 -0.53 -8.62
N LEU A 133 11.82 -1.03 -8.95
CA LEU A 133 12.90 -0.17 -9.44
C LEU A 133 12.56 0.48 -10.79
N TYR A 134 11.89 -0.25 -11.69
CA TYR A 134 11.35 0.31 -12.92
C TYR A 134 10.34 1.43 -12.63
N ALA A 135 9.36 1.16 -11.78
CA ALA A 135 8.35 2.13 -11.38
C ALA A 135 8.98 3.41 -10.80
N LYS A 136 10.02 3.24 -9.96
CA LYS A 136 10.77 4.35 -9.38
C LYS A 136 11.52 5.15 -10.45
N ALA A 137 12.20 4.49 -11.37
CA ALA A 137 12.95 5.14 -12.42
C ALA A 137 12.03 5.94 -13.36
N VAL A 138 10.87 5.39 -13.74
CA VAL A 138 9.86 6.09 -14.53
C VAL A 138 9.36 7.33 -13.79
N LYS A 139 8.97 7.16 -12.51
CA LYS A 139 8.53 8.28 -11.68
C LYS A 139 9.57 9.40 -11.63
N ASP A 140 10.81 9.05 -11.30
CA ASP A 140 11.88 10.03 -11.13
C ASP A 140 12.17 10.77 -12.46
N SER A 141 12.17 10.05 -13.59
CA SER A 141 12.33 10.64 -14.91
C SER A 141 11.15 11.56 -15.29
N THR A 142 9.91 11.13 -15.03
CA THR A 142 8.72 11.97 -15.26
C THR A 142 8.72 13.21 -14.37
N ASP A 143 9.15 13.10 -13.12
CA ASP A 143 9.23 14.24 -12.20
C ASP A 143 10.26 15.27 -12.71
N GLN A 144 11.39 14.83 -13.25
CA GLN A 144 12.36 15.72 -13.91
C GLN A 144 11.79 16.37 -15.18
N LEU A 145 11.04 15.62 -15.98
CA LEU A 145 10.34 16.17 -17.14
C LEU A 145 9.34 17.26 -16.72
N LEU A 146 8.55 17.03 -15.68
CA LEU A 146 7.58 17.99 -15.16
C LEU A 146 8.22 19.31 -14.71
N LEU A 147 9.41 19.24 -14.09
CA LEU A 147 10.19 20.42 -13.67
C LEU A 147 10.74 21.23 -14.86
N GLN A 148 10.93 20.61 -16.02
CA GLN A 148 11.44 21.28 -17.21
C GLN A 148 10.34 21.93 -18.06
N LEU A 149 9.07 21.55 -17.86
CA LEU A 149 7.96 22.12 -18.58
C LEU A 149 7.71 23.58 -18.20
N ARG A 150 7.26 24.36 -19.17
CA ARG A 150 6.77 25.73 -18.97
C ARG A 150 5.27 25.76 -19.21
N TYR A 151 4.57 26.73 -18.67
CA TYR A 151 3.11 26.85 -18.81
C TYR A 151 2.63 26.78 -20.28
N LYS A 152 3.38 27.37 -21.21
CA LYS A 152 3.06 27.34 -22.64
C LYS A 152 3.05 25.93 -23.23
N ASP A 153 3.90 25.04 -22.69
CA ASP A 153 4.05 23.67 -23.17
C ASP A 153 2.79 22.82 -22.83
N LEU A 154 2.00 23.23 -21.83
CA LEU A 154 0.76 22.57 -21.44
C LEU A 154 -0.30 22.52 -22.54
N LYS A 155 -0.25 23.47 -23.49
CA LYS A 155 -1.20 23.56 -24.59
C LYS A 155 -0.79 22.78 -25.84
N ARG A 156 0.41 22.15 -25.82
CA ARG A 156 0.90 21.35 -26.93
C ARG A 156 -0.04 20.18 -27.18
N LYS A 157 -0.46 20.02 -28.42
CA LYS A 157 -1.31 18.94 -28.92
C LYS A 157 -0.51 18.02 -29.82
N TYR A 158 -1.00 16.82 -29.99
CA TYR A 158 -0.37 15.77 -30.77
C TYR A 158 -1.01 15.68 -32.15
N LYS A 159 -0.19 15.36 -33.16
CA LYS A 159 -0.59 15.20 -34.55
C LYS A 159 -0.63 13.72 -34.93
N GLU A 160 -1.03 13.46 -36.16
CA GLU A 160 -1.10 12.10 -36.72
C GLU A 160 0.27 11.39 -36.67
N ASP A 161 1.37 12.14 -36.86
CA ASP A 161 2.74 11.58 -36.77
C ASP A 161 3.03 10.95 -35.39
N THR A 162 2.53 11.57 -34.30
CA THR A 162 2.68 11.01 -32.95
C THR A 162 1.85 9.74 -32.79
N LYS A 163 0.62 9.74 -33.33
CA LYS A 163 -0.23 8.57 -33.33
C LYS A 163 0.43 7.41 -34.09
N GLN A 164 0.99 7.68 -35.27
CA GLN A 164 1.67 6.69 -36.08
C GLN A 164 2.90 6.10 -35.36
N LYS A 165 3.72 6.94 -34.69
CA LYS A 165 4.85 6.49 -33.87
C LYS A 165 4.41 5.56 -32.75
N LEU A 166 3.32 5.88 -32.02
CA LEU A 166 2.78 5.03 -30.96
C LEU A 166 2.31 3.66 -31.48
N ILE A 167 1.73 3.61 -32.69
CA ILE A 167 1.34 2.35 -33.35
C ILE A 167 2.59 1.54 -33.72
N GLU A 168 3.59 2.17 -34.32
CA GLU A 168 4.83 1.52 -34.76
C GLU A 168 5.68 1.00 -33.58
N SER A 169 5.63 1.67 -32.44
CA SER A 169 6.35 1.25 -31.23
C SER A 169 5.83 -0.07 -30.65
N LYS A 170 4.60 -0.46 -30.98
CA LYS A 170 3.89 -1.65 -30.42
C LYS A 170 3.82 -1.68 -28.89
N CYS A 171 3.98 -0.51 -28.26
CA CYS A 171 3.87 -0.39 -26.80
C CYS A 171 2.42 -0.33 -26.30
N VAL A 172 1.46 -0.25 -27.22
CA VAL A 172 0.03 -0.47 -26.99
C VAL A 172 -0.40 -1.65 -27.87
N SER A 173 -1.10 -2.60 -27.27
CA SER A 173 -1.61 -3.75 -28.00
C SER A 173 -2.65 -3.35 -29.05
N GLU A 174 -2.73 -4.11 -30.16
CA GLU A 174 -3.76 -3.96 -31.20
C GLU A 174 -5.15 -4.48 -30.74
N ASP A 175 -5.21 -5.10 -29.56
CA ASP A 175 -6.47 -5.56 -28.96
C ASP A 175 -7.43 -4.38 -28.70
N GLU A 176 -8.73 -4.60 -28.93
CA GLU A 176 -9.75 -3.56 -28.75
C GLU A 176 -9.79 -2.97 -27.33
N ASN A 177 -9.43 -3.77 -26.32
CA ASN A 177 -9.35 -3.33 -24.92
C ASN A 177 -8.16 -2.41 -24.65
N ALA A 178 -7.19 -2.32 -25.57
CA ALA A 178 -5.97 -1.52 -25.42
C ALA A 178 -5.86 -0.40 -26.46
N PHE A 179 -6.18 -0.67 -27.72
CA PHE A 179 -5.87 0.20 -28.86
C PHE A 179 -6.51 1.61 -28.75
N TRP A 180 -7.67 1.71 -28.12
CA TRP A 180 -8.34 2.99 -27.85
C TRP A 180 -7.49 3.99 -27.04
N LEU A 181 -6.47 3.52 -26.29
CA LEU A 181 -5.57 4.38 -25.51
C LEU A 181 -4.82 5.37 -26.39
N ILE A 182 -4.42 4.96 -27.60
CA ILE A 182 -3.68 5.80 -28.55
C ILE A 182 -4.54 7.02 -28.92
N ASP A 183 -5.79 6.80 -29.32
CA ASP A 183 -6.73 7.87 -29.66
C ASP A 183 -7.04 8.75 -28.43
N TYR A 184 -7.21 8.12 -27.28
CA TYR A 184 -7.45 8.83 -26.04
C TYR A 184 -6.31 9.79 -25.70
N TRP A 185 -5.05 9.32 -25.74
CA TRP A 185 -3.89 10.16 -25.41
C TRP A 185 -3.68 11.25 -26.46
N CYS A 186 -3.75 10.92 -27.74
CA CYS A 186 -3.59 11.90 -28.82
C CYS A 186 -4.70 12.96 -28.85
N SER A 187 -5.88 12.69 -28.27
CA SER A 187 -6.94 13.68 -28.10
C SER A 187 -6.66 14.74 -27.03
N LYS A 188 -5.68 14.51 -26.16
CA LYS A 188 -5.32 15.41 -25.06
C LYS A 188 -4.23 16.38 -25.47
N ASP A 189 -4.13 17.47 -24.72
CA ASP A 189 -2.92 18.30 -24.64
C ASP A 189 -2.02 17.80 -23.50
N VAL A 190 -0.81 18.34 -23.37
CA VAL A 190 0.14 17.98 -22.29
C VAL A 190 -0.50 18.12 -20.92
N LYS A 191 -1.31 19.17 -20.68
CA LYS A 191 -2.05 19.32 -19.42
C LYS A 191 -2.97 18.13 -19.14
N GLY A 192 -3.72 17.69 -20.11
CA GLY A 192 -4.62 16.55 -20.00
C GLY A 192 -3.89 15.24 -19.72
N LEU A 193 -2.69 15.06 -20.32
CA LEU A 193 -1.83 13.91 -20.04
C LEU A 193 -1.26 13.96 -18.61
N ILE A 194 -0.84 15.12 -18.11
CA ILE A 194 -0.41 15.28 -16.71
C ILE A 194 -1.55 14.93 -15.76
N GLN A 195 -2.76 15.42 -16.04
CA GLN A 195 -3.90 15.21 -15.14
C GLN A 195 -4.42 13.78 -15.08
N MET A 196 -4.25 13.00 -16.13
CA MET A 196 -4.76 11.62 -16.17
C MET A 196 -3.66 10.58 -16.00
N PRO A 197 -2.74 10.32 -16.95
CA PRO A 197 -1.71 9.31 -16.78
C PRO A 197 -0.83 9.52 -15.54
N PHE A 198 -0.41 10.77 -15.25
CA PHE A 198 0.57 11.04 -14.21
C PHE A 198 -0.02 11.31 -12.82
N LEU A 199 -1.35 11.39 -12.71
CA LEU A 199 -2.00 11.70 -11.43
C LEU A 199 -3.26 10.88 -11.16
N ARG A 200 -4.37 11.14 -11.86
CA ARG A 200 -5.66 10.48 -11.56
C ARG A 200 -5.61 8.97 -11.76
N HIS A 201 -4.89 8.51 -12.78
CA HIS A 201 -4.70 7.09 -13.06
C HIS A 201 -3.98 6.39 -11.89
N TRP A 202 -2.95 7.02 -11.33
CA TRP A 202 -2.28 6.53 -10.14
C TRP A 202 -3.25 6.39 -8.96
N ILE A 203 -4.03 7.44 -8.67
CA ILE A 203 -4.98 7.43 -7.55
C ILE A 203 -5.92 6.22 -7.66
N MET A 204 -6.50 6.01 -8.83
CA MET A 204 -7.48 4.92 -9.05
C MET A 204 -6.88 3.54 -8.83
N HIS A 205 -5.69 3.30 -9.36
CA HIS A 205 -5.01 2.01 -9.23
C HIS A 205 -4.44 1.79 -7.83
N ILE A 206 -3.90 2.82 -7.18
CA ILE A 206 -3.38 2.71 -5.80
C ILE A 206 -4.53 2.44 -4.82
N GLU A 207 -5.68 3.09 -4.96
CA GLU A 207 -6.87 2.75 -4.17
C GLU A 207 -7.31 1.29 -4.38
N ALA A 208 -7.25 0.81 -5.61
CA ALA A 208 -7.54 -0.59 -5.91
C ALA A 208 -6.51 -1.53 -5.25
N MET A 209 -5.22 -1.20 -5.31
CA MET A 209 -4.16 -1.95 -4.64
C MET A 209 -4.35 -1.99 -3.12
N GLN A 210 -4.79 -0.89 -2.49
CA GLN A 210 -5.11 -0.87 -1.06
C GLN A 210 -6.27 -1.81 -0.71
N ARG A 211 -7.30 -1.91 -1.57
CA ARG A 211 -8.39 -2.90 -1.39
C ARG A 211 -7.89 -4.33 -1.50
N ILE A 212 -7.02 -4.62 -2.47
CA ILE A 212 -6.37 -5.93 -2.61
C ILE A 212 -5.58 -6.25 -1.36
N LYS A 213 -4.72 -5.32 -0.90
CA LYS A 213 -3.94 -5.44 0.33
C LYS A 213 -4.82 -5.74 1.55
N ASN A 214 -5.92 -5.00 1.74
CA ASN A 214 -6.83 -5.22 2.86
C ASN A 214 -7.49 -6.59 2.80
N ARG A 215 -7.82 -7.08 1.60
CA ARG A 215 -8.34 -8.44 1.41
C ARG A 215 -7.31 -9.51 1.72
N LEU A 216 -6.04 -9.31 1.30
CA LEU A 216 -4.92 -10.18 1.67
C LEU A 216 -4.80 -10.29 3.18
N CYS A 217 -4.82 -9.16 3.90
CA CYS A 217 -4.76 -9.14 5.36
C CYS A 217 -5.89 -9.92 6.01
N LYS A 218 -7.12 -9.75 5.53
CA LYS A 218 -8.30 -10.47 6.06
C LYS A 218 -8.19 -11.99 5.85
N ILE A 219 -7.71 -12.41 4.68
CA ILE A 219 -7.52 -13.84 4.36
C ILE A 219 -6.40 -14.42 5.22
N ALA A 220 -5.24 -13.75 5.28
CA ALA A 220 -4.08 -14.22 6.02
C ALA A 220 -4.36 -14.41 7.53
N ARG A 221 -5.23 -13.56 8.11
CA ARG A 221 -5.59 -13.67 9.54
C ARG A 221 -6.64 -14.73 9.84
N LYS A 222 -7.27 -15.31 8.83
CA LYS A 222 -8.31 -16.33 9.04
C LYS A 222 -7.71 -17.60 9.64
N GLY A 223 -8.14 -17.96 10.84
CA GLY A 223 -7.65 -19.14 11.54
C GLY A 223 -6.31 -19.00 12.26
N VAL A 224 -5.72 -17.79 12.25
CA VAL A 224 -4.50 -17.48 13.00
C VAL A 224 -4.84 -17.04 14.43
N ASP A 225 -3.96 -17.34 15.39
CA ASP A 225 -4.09 -16.91 16.79
C ASP A 225 -4.35 -15.38 16.86
N PRO A 226 -5.48 -14.94 17.40
CA PRO A 226 -5.82 -13.52 17.48
C PRO A 226 -5.04 -12.76 18.56
N VAL A 227 -4.19 -13.45 19.33
CA VAL A 227 -3.30 -12.81 20.31
C VAL A 227 -1.97 -12.47 19.66
N ALA A 228 -1.67 -11.19 19.54
CA ALA A 228 -0.41 -10.69 18.98
C ALA A 228 0.79 -11.10 19.86
N VAL A 229 1.98 -11.07 19.28
CA VAL A 229 3.24 -11.35 20.02
C VAL A 229 3.41 -10.43 21.24
N CYS A 230 3.00 -9.17 21.14
CA CYS A 230 2.98 -8.21 22.27
C CYS A 230 1.80 -8.37 23.25
N GLY A 231 0.95 -9.37 23.08
CA GLY A 231 -0.20 -9.65 23.97
C GLY A 231 -1.50 -8.94 23.62
N LEU A 232 -1.53 -8.03 22.65
CA LEU A 232 -2.76 -7.36 22.22
C LEU A 232 -3.73 -8.32 21.51
N SER A 233 -5.04 -8.10 21.70
CA SER A 233 -6.08 -8.82 20.96
C SER A 233 -6.28 -8.22 19.56
N CYS A 234 -5.95 -8.98 18.52
CA CYS A 234 -6.20 -8.56 17.13
C CYS A 234 -7.70 -8.49 16.80
N ASN A 235 -8.55 -9.25 17.50
CA ASN A 235 -10.00 -9.24 17.28
C ASN A 235 -10.66 -7.91 17.72
N HIS A 236 -10.03 -7.19 18.63
CA HIS A 236 -10.52 -5.94 19.19
C HIS A 236 -9.57 -4.77 18.88
N CYS A 237 -8.72 -4.90 17.87
CA CYS A 237 -7.82 -3.84 17.45
C CYS A 237 -8.49 -2.95 16.40
N PHE A 238 -8.38 -1.62 16.55
CA PHE A 238 -8.91 -0.66 15.57
C PHE A 238 -8.26 -0.77 14.19
N LEU A 239 -7.02 -1.27 14.13
CA LEU A 239 -6.32 -1.55 12.86
C LEU A 239 -6.77 -2.86 12.21
N GLY A 240 -7.70 -3.59 12.82
CA GLY A 240 -8.08 -4.95 12.45
C GLY A 240 -8.42 -5.17 10.98
N GLU A 241 -8.93 -4.16 10.28
CA GLU A 241 -9.26 -4.29 8.85
C GLU A 241 -8.06 -4.09 7.92
N TRP A 242 -7.02 -3.40 8.36
CA TRP A 242 -5.89 -2.98 7.55
C TRP A 242 -4.56 -3.61 7.95
N CYS A 243 -4.52 -4.27 9.09
CA CYS A 243 -3.33 -4.90 9.64
C CYS A 243 -3.24 -6.36 9.23
N GLY A 244 -2.10 -6.78 8.68
CA GLY A 244 -1.82 -8.17 8.36
C GLY A 244 -1.57 -9.05 9.60
N GLY A 245 -1.25 -8.43 10.75
CA GLY A 245 -0.91 -9.14 11.98
C GLY A 245 0.53 -9.69 11.99
N CYS A 246 1.09 -9.84 13.20
CA CYS A 246 2.46 -10.33 13.37
C CYS A 246 2.59 -11.86 13.32
N ARG A 247 1.47 -12.60 13.36
CA ARG A 247 1.45 -14.07 13.34
C ARG A 247 0.99 -14.68 12.03
N THR A 248 0.73 -13.86 11.02
CA THR A 248 0.32 -14.34 9.71
C THR A 248 1.52 -14.69 8.84
N GLU A 249 1.28 -15.42 7.77
CA GLU A 249 2.30 -15.75 6.80
C GLU A 249 2.99 -14.54 6.14
N TYR A 250 2.35 -13.36 6.19
CA TYR A 250 2.93 -12.12 5.68
C TYR A 250 3.71 -11.33 6.74
N ASN A 251 3.49 -11.61 8.04
CA ASN A 251 4.14 -10.92 9.16
C ASN A 251 4.14 -9.37 8.99
N VAL A 252 3.00 -8.82 8.57
CA VAL A 252 2.84 -7.39 8.24
C VAL A 252 1.99 -6.67 9.29
N CYS A 253 2.45 -6.67 10.51
CA CYS A 253 1.84 -5.89 11.58
C CYS A 253 1.94 -4.38 11.25
N SER A 254 0.81 -3.65 11.36
CA SER A 254 0.81 -2.21 11.08
C SER A 254 1.74 -1.41 12.01
N PHE A 255 1.97 -1.87 13.24
CA PHE A 255 2.95 -1.24 14.13
C PHE A 255 4.38 -1.37 13.62
N ALA A 256 4.72 -2.47 12.96
CA ALA A 256 6.05 -2.66 12.37
C ALA A 256 6.40 -1.61 11.30
N THR A 257 5.39 -1.01 10.66
CA THR A 257 5.62 0.06 9.67
C THR A 257 6.26 1.32 10.25
N CYS A 258 6.17 1.50 11.58
CA CYS A 258 6.78 2.60 12.31
C CYS A 258 8.23 2.30 12.74
N SER A 259 8.73 1.09 12.51
CA SER A 259 10.06 0.63 12.93
C SER A 259 11.02 0.58 11.76
N GLU A 260 12.32 0.74 12.03
CA GLU A 260 13.37 0.60 11.02
C GLU A 260 13.35 -0.81 10.40
N GLY A 261 13.50 -0.89 9.09
CA GLY A 261 13.39 -2.13 8.33
C GLY A 261 12.02 -2.77 8.36
N ARG A 262 10.99 -2.08 8.91
CA ARG A 262 9.60 -2.55 9.03
C ARG A 262 9.45 -3.90 9.75
N ILE A 263 10.38 -4.18 10.65
CA ILE A 263 10.36 -5.37 11.51
C ILE A 263 9.89 -4.95 12.89
N CYS A 264 8.88 -5.63 13.43
CA CYS A 264 8.41 -5.36 14.79
C CYS A 264 9.49 -5.75 15.81
N PRO A 265 10.00 -4.81 16.63
CA PRO A 265 11.05 -5.11 17.61
C PRO A 265 10.62 -6.17 18.64
N ASN A 266 9.31 -6.26 18.97
CA ASN A 266 8.80 -7.29 19.87
C ASN A 266 8.86 -8.68 19.23
N VAL A 267 8.55 -8.81 17.94
CA VAL A 267 8.68 -10.07 17.20
C VAL A 267 10.15 -10.49 17.17
N LYS A 268 11.04 -9.59 16.75
CA LYS A 268 12.48 -9.84 16.69
C LYS A 268 13.04 -10.28 18.06
N CYS A 269 12.68 -9.59 19.14
CA CYS A 269 13.11 -9.93 20.49
C CYS A 269 12.62 -11.34 20.92
N CYS A 270 11.36 -11.68 20.59
CA CYS A 270 10.83 -13.02 20.91
C CYS A 270 11.54 -14.12 20.12
N GLU A 271 11.85 -13.89 18.85
CA GLU A 271 12.64 -14.81 18.01
C GLU A 271 14.04 -15.03 18.58
N GLU A 272 14.75 -13.96 18.96
CA GLU A 272 16.07 -14.01 19.57
C GLU A 272 16.07 -14.77 20.92
N LYS A 273 15.03 -14.56 21.74
CA LYS A 273 14.83 -15.24 23.02
C LYS A 273 14.26 -16.66 22.88
N LYS A 274 13.86 -17.07 21.65
CA LYS A 274 13.20 -18.36 21.35
C LYS A 274 11.94 -18.59 22.18
N ILE A 275 11.12 -17.55 22.34
CA ILE A 275 9.81 -17.58 22.98
C ILE A 275 8.71 -17.22 21.98
N ASP A 276 7.48 -17.73 22.16
CA ASP A 276 6.37 -17.46 21.26
C ASP A 276 5.85 -16.03 21.37
N SER A 277 5.90 -15.45 22.57
CA SER A 277 5.29 -14.17 22.85
C SER A 277 5.88 -13.47 24.06
N CYS A 278 5.69 -12.15 24.13
CA CYS A 278 6.13 -11.31 25.24
C CYS A 278 5.56 -11.77 26.60
N TYR A 279 4.37 -12.37 26.64
CA TYR A 279 3.79 -12.88 27.89
C TYR A 279 4.57 -14.08 28.49
N GLU A 280 5.44 -14.74 27.73
CA GLU A 280 6.35 -15.79 28.23
C GLU A 280 7.66 -15.21 28.79
N CYS A 281 7.98 -13.96 28.45
CA CYS A 281 9.26 -13.34 28.83
C CYS A 281 9.30 -13.01 30.33
N SER A 282 10.30 -13.52 31.07
CA SER A 282 10.52 -13.21 32.49
C SER A 282 10.67 -11.72 32.78
N GLU A 283 11.19 -10.95 31.82
CA GLU A 283 11.46 -9.52 31.95
C GLU A 283 10.29 -8.61 31.51
N LEU A 284 9.09 -9.19 31.28
CA LEU A 284 7.94 -8.44 30.71
C LEU A 284 7.60 -7.16 31.51
N GLU A 285 7.67 -7.20 32.84
CA GLU A 285 7.27 -6.07 33.67
C GLU A 285 8.18 -4.87 33.52
N THR A 286 9.47 -5.11 33.31
CA THR A 286 10.51 -4.08 33.11
C THR A 286 10.87 -3.84 31.65
N CYS A 287 10.15 -4.51 30.72
CA CYS A 287 10.46 -4.45 29.29
C CYS A 287 10.28 -3.04 28.71
N GLU A 288 11.28 -2.57 27.98
CA GLU A 288 11.30 -1.31 27.24
C GLU A 288 11.63 -1.54 25.76
N ILE A 289 11.20 -2.67 25.17
CA ILE A 289 11.46 -3.01 23.76
C ILE A 289 10.21 -2.78 22.92
N GLY A 290 10.39 -2.16 21.76
CA GLY A 290 9.37 -2.00 20.74
C GLY A 290 8.10 -1.33 21.26
N PHE A 291 7.00 -2.05 21.30
CA PHE A 291 5.71 -1.50 21.73
C PHE A 291 5.69 -1.08 23.20
N PHE A 292 6.63 -1.55 24.02
CA PHE A 292 6.75 -1.23 25.45
C PHE A 292 7.72 -0.08 25.78
N VAL A 293 8.36 0.52 24.77
CA VAL A 293 9.31 1.65 24.96
C VAL A 293 8.67 2.86 25.60
N SER A 294 7.37 3.09 25.37
CA SER A 294 6.67 4.26 25.89
C SER A 294 5.60 3.87 26.89
N SER A 295 5.33 4.75 27.84
CA SER A 295 4.22 4.64 28.80
C SER A 295 2.91 5.16 28.22
N ASN A 296 2.71 5.08 26.89
CA ASN A 296 1.45 5.46 26.29
C ASN A 296 0.35 4.41 26.59
N ASP A 297 -0.89 4.80 26.36
CA ASP A 297 -2.08 3.98 26.63
C ASP A 297 -2.00 2.58 25.99
N GLY A 298 -1.50 2.51 24.76
CA GLY A 298 -1.36 1.22 24.06
C GLY A 298 -0.32 0.31 24.72
N ALA A 299 0.82 0.86 25.16
CA ALA A 299 1.87 0.10 25.83
C ALA A 299 1.40 -0.44 27.19
N ASN A 300 0.71 0.37 27.99
CA ASN A 300 0.14 -0.04 29.26
C ASN A 300 -0.90 -1.14 29.07
N ALA A 301 -1.80 -0.97 28.12
CA ALA A 301 -2.79 -1.98 27.77
C ALA A 301 -2.14 -3.32 27.33
N ALA A 302 -1.14 -3.28 26.45
CA ALA A 302 -0.44 -4.46 25.98
C ALA A 302 0.31 -5.19 27.11
N LYS A 303 0.96 -4.45 28.00
CA LYS A 303 1.66 -4.99 29.17
C LYS A 303 0.67 -5.68 30.13
N ALA A 304 -0.46 -5.04 30.44
CA ALA A 304 -1.52 -5.61 31.26
C ALA A 304 -2.10 -6.88 30.66
N GLN A 305 -2.40 -6.86 29.37
CA GLN A 305 -2.95 -8.00 28.63
C GLN A 305 -1.95 -9.16 28.61
N SER A 306 -0.68 -8.90 28.38
CA SER A 306 0.37 -9.93 28.43
C SER A 306 0.52 -10.54 29.84
N LEU A 307 0.46 -9.75 30.90
CA LEU A 307 0.49 -10.25 32.28
C LEU A 307 -0.77 -11.08 32.61
N TYR A 308 -1.93 -10.66 32.13
CA TYR A 308 -3.16 -11.43 32.27
C TYR A 308 -3.06 -12.80 31.57
N ILE A 309 -2.57 -12.81 30.31
CA ILE A 309 -2.36 -14.05 29.55
C ILE A 309 -1.39 -15.00 30.28
N ARG A 310 -0.29 -14.48 30.81
CA ARG A 310 0.67 -15.25 31.60
C ARG A 310 0.01 -15.94 32.79
N LYS A 311 -0.89 -15.24 33.47
CA LYS A 311 -1.53 -15.74 34.69
C LYS A 311 -2.70 -16.68 34.44
N TYR A 312 -3.52 -16.38 33.42
CA TYR A 312 -4.82 -17.06 33.22
C TYR A 312 -4.93 -17.79 31.87
N GLY A 313 -3.98 -17.60 30.98
CA GLY A 313 -3.97 -18.19 29.64
C GLY A 313 -4.76 -17.39 28.59
N LYS A 314 -4.48 -17.69 27.31
CA LYS A 314 -5.08 -17.01 26.15
C LYS A 314 -6.62 -17.12 26.10
N LYS A 315 -7.16 -18.29 26.44
CA LYS A 315 -8.60 -18.55 26.37
C LYS A 315 -9.39 -17.63 27.30
N GLU A 316 -8.95 -17.52 28.56
CA GLU A 316 -9.60 -16.64 29.53
C GLU A 316 -9.40 -15.17 29.20
N PHE A 317 -8.24 -14.82 28.66
CA PHE A 317 -7.98 -13.48 28.15
C PHE A 317 -8.96 -13.07 27.04
N LEU A 318 -9.16 -13.92 26.02
CA LEU A 318 -10.08 -13.62 24.92
C LEU A 318 -11.53 -13.45 25.40
N LYS A 319 -11.98 -14.25 26.40
CA LYS A 319 -13.28 -14.06 27.02
C LYS A 319 -13.37 -12.71 27.75
N ALA A 320 -12.36 -12.37 28.56
CA ALA A 320 -12.33 -11.09 29.26
C ALA A 320 -12.38 -9.90 28.33
N GLN A 321 -11.64 -9.97 27.21
CA GLN A 321 -11.69 -8.95 26.16
C GLN A 321 -13.07 -8.83 25.51
N THR A 322 -13.73 -9.95 25.19
CA THR A 322 -15.08 -9.94 24.62
C THR A 322 -16.05 -9.24 25.57
N ILE A 323 -16.06 -9.61 26.85
CA ILE A 323 -16.94 -8.99 27.85
C ILE A 323 -16.69 -7.48 27.98
N LEU A 324 -15.41 -7.07 27.95
CA LEU A 324 -15.05 -5.67 28.09
C LEU A 324 -15.55 -4.85 26.89
N HIS A 325 -15.41 -5.39 25.67
CA HIS A 325 -15.84 -4.75 24.43
C HIS A 325 -17.35 -4.86 24.17
N GLU A 326 -18.07 -5.74 24.84
CA GLU A 326 -19.54 -5.75 24.87
C GLU A 326 -20.09 -4.63 25.76
N LYS A 327 -19.34 -4.26 26.83
CA LYS A 327 -19.75 -3.22 27.78
C LYS A 327 -19.36 -1.82 27.33
N PHE A 328 -18.24 -1.68 26.62
CA PHE A 328 -17.64 -0.41 26.28
C PHE A 328 -17.15 -0.41 24.84
N ASP A 329 -17.20 0.73 24.16
CA ASP A 329 -16.56 0.91 22.86
C ASP A 329 -15.02 0.84 22.95
N PHE A 330 -14.37 0.74 21.80
CA PHE A 330 -12.92 0.61 21.72
C PHE A 330 -12.18 1.76 22.41
N GLN A 331 -12.63 3.01 22.23
CA GLN A 331 -11.98 4.18 22.80
C GLN A 331 -12.04 4.14 24.32
N LYS A 332 -13.19 3.79 24.87
CA LYS A 332 -13.36 3.66 26.32
C LYS A 332 -12.54 2.53 26.92
N VAL A 333 -12.42 1.40 26.23
CA VAL A 333 -11.53 0.32 26.65
C VAL A 333 -10.07 0.78 26.66
N GLN A 334 -9.63 1.53 25.66
CA GLN A 334 -8.26 2.10 25.63
C GLN A 334 -8.03 3.07 26.81
N GLU A 335 -8.96 3.97 27.09
CA GLU A 335 -8.87 4.87 28.24
C GLU A 335 -8.77 4.09 29.57
N ILE A 336 -9.55 3.05 29.73
CA ILE A 336 -9.60 2.22 30.95
C ILE A 336 -8.29 1.43 31.12
N LEU A 337 -7.80 0.78 30.07
CA LEU A 337 -6.62 -0.07 30.12
C LEU A 337 -5.30 0.68 29.93
N GLY A 338 -5.35 1.92 29.42
CA GLY A 338 -4.15 2.69 29.03
C GLY A 338 -3.47 3.44 30.15
N GLN A 339 -4.17 3.76 31.25
CA GLN A 339 -3.69 4.66 32.31
C GLN A 339 -2.48 4.11 33.08
N ASP A 340 -2.55 2.87 33.52
CA ASP A 340 -1.52 2.17 34.26
C ASP A 340 -1.71 0.66 34.11
N TYR A 341 -0.64 -0.07 33.80
CA TYR A 341 -0.77 -1.49 33.49
C TYR A 341 -1.19 -2.38 34.68
N LYS A 342 -0.85 -1.98 35.93
CA LYS A 342 -1.27 -2.73 37.13
C LYS A 342 -2.76 -2.54 37.40
N LYS A 343 -3.26 -1.33 37.21
CA LYS A 343 -4.69 -1.01 37.32
C LYS A 343 -5.47 -1.71 36.19
N ALA A 344 -4.96 -1.67 34.98
CA ALA A 344 -5.54 -2.36 33.83
C ALA A 344 -5.63 -3.89 34.06
N LEU A 345 -4.58 -4.50 34.62
CA LEU A 345 -4.57 -5.92 34.96
C LEU A 345 -5.69 -6.27 35.95
N ARG A 346 -5.88 -5.45 36.99
CA ARG A 346 -7.01 -5.68 37.95
C ARG A 346 -8.36 -5.58 37.27
N ILE A 347 -8.57 -4.63 36.40
CA ILE A 347 -9.83 -4.48 35.65
C ILE A 347 -10.09 -5.70 34.76
N LEU A 348 -9.06 -6.22 34.10
CA LEU A 348 -9.17 -7.47 33.33
C LEU A 348 -9.53 -8.65 34.22
N GLU A 349 -8.93 -8.75 35.41
CA GLU A 349 -9.22 -9.80 36.41
C GLU A 349 -10.66 -9.72 36.94
N GLU A 350 -11.18 -8.53 37.21
CA GLU A 350 -12.55 -8.30 37.68
C GLU A 350 -13.59 -8.67 36.60
N ASN A 351 -13.30 -8.34 35.32
CA ASN A 351 -14.21 -8.67 34.23
C ASN A 351 -14.09 -10.13 33.77
N GLY A 352 -12.93 -10.77 33.93
CA GLY A 352 -12.75 -12.21 33.62
C GLY A 352 -13.37 -13.14 34.63
N LYS A 353 -13.50 -12.74 35.92
CA LYS A 353 -14.09 -13.53 36.99
C LYS A 353 -15.63 -13.66 36.95
N GLY A 354 -16.31 -12.88 36.14
CA GLY A 354 -17.77 -12.89 36.00
C GLY A 354 -18.35 -14.11 35.26
N LEU A 355 -17.52 -15.10 34.92
CA LEU A 355 -17.87 -16.29 34.15
C LEU A 355 -17.54 -17.64 34.88
N ALA A 356 -17.26 -17.62 36.16
CA ALA A 356 -17.08 -18.83 36.98
C ALA A 356 -18.43 -19.29 37.59
#